data_7c3659576d3107fbaeaf16293ebe8d9e
#
_entry.id   7c3659576d3107fbaeaf16293ebe8d9e
#
_cell.length_a   1.000
_cell.length_b   1.000
_cell.length_c   1.000
_cell.angle_alpha   90.00
_cell.angle_beta   90.00
_cell.angle_gamma   90.00
#
_symmetry.space_group_name_H-M   'P 1'
#
loop_
_entity.id
_entity.type
_entity.pdbx_description
1 polymer ?
#
loop_
_entity_poly.entity_id
_entity_poly.type
_entity_poly.pdbx_seq_one_letter_code
_entity_poly.pdbx_strand_id
1 'polypeptide(L)'
;LCEKLPVMITPKWVLTKTQPIAIRDVIQFLTEVLGNKETYDQSFDIGGPDILTYKDMLHGYAKVRGFKNWIFTVPVMTPKLSSYWLYFVTSTSYKLAVNLVDSMKMEVIAQDNRLQEILGIDTHTYEEAIDLAFKKIEQNLVISSWKDSIASGQIKEDLENYIQVPKYGVLRDKKSIKIKDEDAVLEKVWRIGGENGWYYGNWLWKVRGLLDKMVGGPGLRRGRTHPDKIFPGDALDFWRVLLADKKSKRLLLFAEMKTPGEAWLEFKIEDGVLYQTATFRPKGLLGRLYWYSVLPFHLFIFGNMIKNIAKIQ
;
A
#
# COMPACT_ATOMS: atom_id res chain seq x y z
N LEU A 1 -10.93 3.20 -2.74
CA LEU A 1 -12.14 2.76 -3.43
C LEU A 1 -12.35 3.58 -4.70
N CYS A 2 -12.46 4.89 -4.61
CA CYS A 2 -12.77 5.80 -5.73
C CYS A 2 -11.82 5.64 -6.93
N GLU A 3 -10.52 5.49 -6.70
CA GLU A 3 -9.52 5.31 -7.77
C GLU A 3 -9.62 3.95 -8.49
N LYS A 4 -10.26 2.96 -7.88
CA LYS A 4 -10.31 1.59 -8.43
C LYS A 4 -11.64 1.20 -9.01
N LEU A 5 -12.70 1.89 -8.61
CA LEU A 5 -14.07 1.55 -8.96
C LEU A 5 -14.81 2.78 -9.47
N PRO A 6 -15.11 2.86 -10.78
CA PRO A 6 -15.97 3.91 -11.34
C PRO A 6 -17.43 3.75 -10.88
N VAL A 7 -17.83 2.51 -10.56
CA VAL A 7 -19.17 2.19 -10.02
C VAL A 7 -18.99 1.44 -8.70
N MET A 8 -19.63 1.92 -7.65
CA MET A 8 -19.58 1.34 -6.31
C MET A 8 -20.99 0.98 -5.84
N ILE A 9 -21.12 -0.26 -5.37
CA ILE A 9 -22.29 -0.72 -4.63
C ILE A 9 -21.94 -0.71 -3.15
N THR A 10 -22.66 0.08 -2.37
CA THR A 10 -22.36 0.33 -0.95
C THR A 10 -23.54 -0.02 -0.06
N PRO A 11 -23.32 -0.54 1.15
CA PRO A 11 -24.38 -0.79 2.13
C PRO A 11 -24.86 0.50 2.81
N LYS A 12 -25.94 0.40 3.58
CA LYS A 12 -26.57 1.55 4.25
C LYS A 12 -25.64 2.36 5.16
N TRP A 13 -24.60 1.76 5.77
CA TRP A 13 -23.70 2.49 6.65
C TRP A 13 -22.93 3.63 5.92
N VAL A 14 -22.90 3.62 4.59
CA VAL A 14 -22.33 4.73 3.83
C VAL A 14 -23.07 6.05 4.03
N LEU A 15 -24.31 6.00 4.56
CA LEU A 15 -25.13 7.16 4.89
C LEU A 15 -24.97 7.61 6.37
N THR A 16 -24.16 6.92 7.16
CA THR A 16 -23.84 7.32 8.53
C THR A 16 -23.04 8.62 8.50
N LYS A 17 -23.38 9.54 9.38
CA LYS A 17 -22.70 10.83 9.49
C LYS A 17 -21.44 10.72 10.32
N THR A 18 -20.45 11.48 9.95
CA THR A 18 -19.19 11.64 10.68
C THR A 18 -18.69 13.07 10.51
N GLN A 19 -17.84 13.50 11.39
CA GLN A 19 -17.20 14.82 11.32
C GLN A 19 -15.69 14.62 11.13
N PRO A 20 -15.22 14.52 9.88
CA PRO A 20 -13.82 14.32 9.60
C PRO A 20 -12.98 15.52 10.03
N ILE A 21 -11.78 15.27 10.52
CA ILE A 21 -10.80 16.29 10.89
C ILE A 21 -9.48 16.01 10.21
N ALA A 22 -8.78 17.06 9.76
CA ALA A 22 -7.45 16.93 9.19
C ALA A 22 -6.44 16.58 10.28
N ILE A 23 -5.51 15.67 10.00
CA ILE A 23 -4.44 15.32 10.95
C ILE A 23 -3.59 16.54 11.36
N ARG A 24 -3.48 17.51 10.47
CA ARG A 24 -2.79 18.77 10.74
C ARG A 24 -3.46 19.55 11.86
N ASP A 25 -4.79 19.63 11.81
CA ASP A 25 -5.58 20.33 12.81
C ASP A 25 -5.54 19.59 14.15
N VAL A 26 -5.57 18.25 14.14
CA VAL A 26 -5.37 17.44 15.35
C VAL A 26 -4.02 17.75 15.99
N ILE A 27 -2.95 17.82 15.20
CA ILE A 27 -1.62 18.17 15.73
C ILE A 27 -1.62 19.58 16.30
N GLN A 28 -2.29 20.53 15.63
CA GLN A 28 -2.40 21.90 16.10
C GLN A 28 -3.14 21.94 17.45
N PHE A 29 -4.31 21.28 17.59
CA PHE A 29 -5.01 21.16 18.87
C PHE A 29 -4.08 20.61 19.97
N LEU A 30 -3.36 19.50 19.68
CA LEU A 30 -2.48 18.87 20.65
C LEU A 30 -1.32 19.78 21.08
N THR A 31 -0.83 20.63 20.19
CA THR A 31 0.27 21.55 20.50
C THR A 31 -0.21 22.79 21.25
N GLU A 32 -1.37 23.35 20.90
CA GLU A 32 -1.91 24.58 21.48
C GLU A 32 -2.51 24.37 22.90
N VAL A 33 -2.93 23.14 23.24
CA VAL A 33 -3.36 22.83 24.63
C VAL A 33 -2.19 22.78 25.61
N LEU A 34 -0.94 22.60 25.13
CA LEU A 34 0.21 22.51 26.01
C LEU A 34 0.47 23.83 26.73
N GLY A 35 0.35 23.81 28.06
CA GLY A 35 0.56 24.99 28.90
C GLY A 35 -0.64 25.93 29.00
N ASN A 36 -1.73 25.67 28.29
CA ASN A 36 -2.97 26.43 28.41
C ASN A 36 -3.79 25.97 29.62
N LYS A 37 -3.84 26.79 30.67
CA LYS A 37 -4.52 26.47 31.94
C LYS A 37 -6.03 26.32 31.79
N GLU A 38 -6.65 26.92 30.80
CA GLU A 38 -8.10 26.83 30.55
C GLU A 38 -8.51 25.44 30.06
N THR A 39 -7.56 24.62 29.62
CA THR A 39 -7.83 23.28 29.12
C THR A 39 -7.51 22.17 30.14
N TYR A 40 -6.97 22.52 31.34
CA TYR A 40 -6.56 21.53 32.32
C TYR A 40 -7.75 20.81 32.96
N ASP A 41 -7.58 19.51 33.21
CA ASP A 41 -8.56 18.63 33.85
C ASP A 41 -9.93 18.60 33.16
N GLN A 42 -9.96 18.82 31.84
CA GLN A 42 -11.15 18.80 31.01
C GLN A 42 -11.02 17.84 29.84
N SER A 43 -12.17 17.40 29.34
CA SER A 43 -12.30 16.63 28.10
C SER A 43 -12.99 17.48 27.05
N PHE A 44 -12.49 17.45 25.83
CA PHE A 44 -13.03 18.21 24.71
C PHE A 44 -13.19 17.30 23.49
N ASP A 45 -14.26 17.55 22.74
CA ASP A 45 -14.41 16.99 21.42
C ASP A 45 -13.69 17.89 20.40
N ILE A 46 -13.12 17.26 19.36
CA ILE A 46 -12.52 17.98 18.23
C ILE A 46 -13.08 17.43 16.92
N GLY A 47 -13.37 18.30 15.98
CA GLY A 47 -13.91 17.95 14.67
C GLY A 47 -13.51 18.97 13.60
N GLY A 48 -13.63 18.60 12.34
CA GLY A 48 -13.56 19.54 11.24
C GLY A 48 -14.85 20.36 11.11
N PRO A 49 -14.92 21.32 10.17
CA PRO A 49 -16.10 22.15 9.99
C PRO A 49 -17.26 21.40 9.31
N ASP A 50 -16.99 20.29 8.62
CA ASP A 50 -17.95 19.58 7.80
C ASP A 50 -18.53 18.36 8.52
N ILE A 51 -19.85 18.25 8.58
CA ILE A 51 -20.56 17.01 8.98
C ILE A 51 -21.01 16.32 7.70
N LEU A 52 -20.38 15.21 7.35
CA LEU A 52 -20.54 14.50 6.09
C LEU A 52 -20.98 13.06 6.32
N THR A 53 -21.72 12.49 5.37
CA THR A 53 -21.86 11.03 5.27
C THR A 53 -20.60 10.43 4.65
N TYR A 54 -20.34 9.14 4.89
CA TYR A 54 -19.25 8.45 4.17
C TYR A 54 -19.43 8.49 2.65
N LYS A 55 -20.68 8.59 2.17
CA LYS A 55 -20.98 8.79 0.74
C LYS A 55 -20.49 10.15 0.26
N ASP A 56 -20.76 11.22 1.02
CA ASP A 56 -20.29 12.57 0.70
C ASP A 56 -18.77 12.65 0.71
N MET A 57 -18.13 11.97 1.67
CA MET A 57 -16.66 11.86 1.71
C MET A 57 -16.09 11.16 0.48
N LEU A 58 -16.72 10.07 -0.01
CA LEU A 58 -16.30 9.40 -1.25
C LEU A 58 -16.47 10.32 -2.47
N HIS A 59 -17.55 11.09 -2.54
CA HIS A 59 -17.76 12.07 -3.62
C HIS A 59 -16.79 13.24 -3.53
N GLY A 60 -16.54 13.81 -2.33
CA GLY A 60 -15.56 14.86 -2.10
C GLY A 60 -14.15 14.43 -2.50
N TYR A 61 -13.76 13.22 -2.11
CA TYR A 61 -12.49 12.64 -2.56
C TYR A 61 -12.40 12.51 -4.09
N ALA A 62 -13.45 11.98 -4.71
CA ALA A 62 -13.49 11.84 -6.17
C ALA A 62 -13.40 13.19 -6.87
N LYS A 63 -14.08 14.21 -6.35
CA LYS A 63 -14.06 15.58 -6.88
C LYS A 63 -12.66 16.18 -6.84
N VAL A 64 -11.97 16.14 -5.68
CA VAL A 64 -10.61 16.68 -5.51
C VAL A 64 -9.61 15.96 -6.43
N ARG A 65 -9.79 14.65 -6.64
CA ARG A 65 -8.91 13.83 -7.50
C ARG A 65 -9.33 13.77 -8.97
N GLY A 66 -10.41 14.46 -9.38
CA GLY A 66 -10.89 14.47 -10.75
C GLY A 66 -11.52 13.15 -11.22
N PHE A 67 -11.94 12.27 -10.32
CA PHE A 67 -12.61 11.02 -10.66
C PHE A 67 -14.13 11.20 -10.79
N LYS A 68 -14.73 10.43 -11.70
CA LYS A 68 -16.19 10.31 -11.83
C LYS A 68 -16.62 8.96 -11.27
N ASN A 69 -17.34 8.97 -10.15
CA ASN A 69 -17.81 7.77 -9.48
C ASN A 69 -19.33 7.77 -9.33
N TRP A 70 -19.93 6.60 -9.56
CA TRP A 70 -21.35 6.34 -9.31
C TRP A 70 -21.49 5.46 -8.08
N ILE A 71 -22.23 5.93 -7.06
CA ILE A 71 -22.39 5.22 -5.79
C ILE A 71 -23.86 4.83 -5.62
N PHE A 72 -24.13 3.53 -5.71
CA PHE A 72 -25.44 2.94 -5.48
C PHE A 72 -25.51 2.32 -4.09
N THR A 73 -26.44 2.80 -3.27
CA THR A 73 -26.65 2.28 -1.90
C THR A 73 -27.70 1.19 -1.92
N VAL A 74 -27.35 0.00 -1.41
CA VAL A 74 -28.25 -1.13 -1.29
C VAL A 74 -28.68 -1.35 0.17
N PRO A 75 -29.97 -1.72 0.41
CA PRO A 75 -30.48 -1.85 1.78
C PRO A 75 -29.93 -3.05 2.55
N VAL A 76 -29.45 -4.08 1.83
CA VAL A 76 -29.08 -5.37 2.42
C VAL A 76 -27.65 -5.73 2.05
N MET A 77 -26.74 -5.45 2.97
CA MET A 77 -25.40 -6.02 2.94
C MET A 77 -24.98 -6.32 4.37
N THR A 78 -24.75 -7.59 4.68
CA THR A 78 -24.32 -7.93 6.04
C THR A 78 -22.95 -7.31 6.32
N PRO A 79 -22.63 -6.92 7.57
CA PRO A 79 -21.32 -6.38 7.92
C PRO A 79 -20.18 -7.27 7.46
N LYS A 80 -20.37 -8.58 7.56
CA LYS A 80 -19.41 -9.59 7.15
C LYS A 80 -19.15 -9.55 5.64
N LEU A 81 -20.19 -9.43 4.82
CA LEU A 81 -20.07 -9.33 3.37
C LEU A 81 -19.42 -7.99 2.97
N SER A 82 -19.76 -6.89 3.64
CA SER A 82 -19.14 -5.58 3.46
C SER A 82 -17.63 -5.61 3.76
N SER A 83 -17.24 -6.30 4.84
CA SER A 83 -15.83 -6.45 5.22
C SER A 83 -15.04 -7.27 4.20
N TYR A 84 -15.63 -8.35 3.66
CA TYR A 84 -15.02 -9.11 2.58
C TYR A 84 -14.89 -8.28 1.30
N TRP A 85 -15.93 -7.54 0.93
CA TRP A 85 -15.89 -6.66 -0.24
C TRP A 85 -14.79 -5.60 -0.09
N LEU A 86 -14.74 -4.93 1.06
CA LEU A 86 -13.69 -3.95 1.35
C LEU A 86 -12.29 -4.59 1.31
N TYR A 87 -12.13 -5.78 1.88
CA TYR A 87 -10.90 -6.56 1.82
C TYR A 87 -10.46 -6.87 0.38
N PHE A 88 -11.39 -7.30 -0.50
CA PHE A 88 -11.04 -7.67 -1.88
C PHE A 88 -10.75 -6.45 -2.76
N VAL A 89 -11.46 -5.37 -2.58
CA VAL A 89 -11.33 -4.17 -3.43
C VAL A 89 -10.17 -3.27 -3.00
N THR A 90 -9.90 -3.20 -1.69
CA THR A 90 -8.87 -2.32 -1.16
C THR A 90 -7.60 -3.07 -0.74
N SER A 91 -6.58 -2.34 -0.36
CA SER A 91 -5.35 -2.87 0.23
C SER A 91 -5.44 -3.13 1.74
N THR A 92 -6.64 -3.11 2.31
CA THR A 92 -6.89 -3.30 3.74
C THR A 92 -6.80 -4.78 4.12
N SER A 93 -6.29 -5.12 5.30
CA SER A 93 -6.38 -6.48 5.83
C SER A 93 -7.83 -6.80 6.25
N TYR A 94 -8.22 -8.08 6.28
CA TYR A 94 -9.58 -8.45 6.64
C TYR A 94 -9.95 -7.99 8.06
N LYS A 95 -9.04 -8.12 9.05
CA LYS A 95 -9.27 -7.64 10.42
C LYS A 95 -9.53 -6.14 10.46
N LEU A 96 -8.73 -5.37 9.74
CA LEU A 96 -8.92 -3.92 9.65
C LEU A 96 -10.22 -3.57 8.92
N ALA A 97 -10.57 -4.30 7.85
CA ALA A 97 -11.84 -4.12 7.14
C ALA A 97 -13.06 -4.35 8.05
N VAL A 98 -13.01 -5.38 8.91
CA VAL A 98 -14.08 -5.63 9.90
C VAL A 98 -14.20 -4.46 10.86
N ASN A 99 -13.10 -4.03 11.48
CA ASN A 99 -13.13 -2.93 12.45
C ASN A 99 -13.60 -1.61 11.81
N LEU A 100 -13.17 -1.32 10.58
CA LEU A 100 -13.63 -0.14 9.85
C LEU A 100 -15.14 -0.19 9.57
N VAL A 101 -15.66 -1.31 9.07
CA VAL A 101 -17.09 -1.44 8.79
C VAL A 101 -17.90 -1.35 10.08
N ASP A 102 -17.41 -1.88 11.18
CA ASP A 102 -18.12 -1.81 12.47
C ASP A 102 -18.12 -0.38 13.03
N SER A 103 -17.03 0.36 12.95
CA SER A 103 -16.95 1.76 13.36
C SER A 103 -17.82 2.68 12.49
N MET A 104 -17.94 2.40 11.19
CA MET A 104 -18.75 3.20 10.25
C MET A 104 -20.28 3.11 10.47
N LYS A 105 -20.75 2.25 11.37
CA LYS A 105 -22.19 2.15 11.69
C LYS A 105 -22.65 3.18 12.72
N MET A 106 -21.72 3.76 13.45
CA MET A 106 -22.01 4.73 14.51
C MET A 106 -21.73 6.15 14.00
N GLU A 107 -22.64 7.06 14.31
CA GLU A 107 -22.38 8.48 14.07
C GLU A 107 -21.32 8.99 15.04
N VAL A 108 -20.35 9.71 14.50
CA VAL A 108 -19.25 10.30 15.27
C VAL A 108 -19.20 11.77 14.91
N ILE A 109 -19.78 12.60 15.79
CA ILE A 109 -19.92 14.05 15.63
C ILE A 109 -19.52 14.68 16.97
N ALA A 110 -18.70 15.72 16.93
CA ALA A 110 -18.33 16.50 18.11
C ALA A 110 -19.58 17.10 18.77
N GLN A 111 -19.67 16.99 20.08
CA GLN A 111 -20.84 17.50 20.85
C GLN A 111 -20.78 19.03 21.02
N ASP A 112 -19.58 19.58 21.04
CA ASP A 112 -19.37 21.02 21.15
C ASP A 112 -18.05 21.42 20.44
N ASN A 113 -17.84 22.73 20.29
CA ASN A 113 -16.65 23.32 19.68
C ASN A 113 -15.83 24.15 20.69
N ARG A 114 -16.03 23.94 22.00
CA ARG A 114 -15.41 24.77 23.06
C ARG A 114 -13.89 24.86 22.94
N LEU A 115 -13.21 23.77 22.64
CA LEU A 115 -11.76 23.79 22.51
C LEU A 115 -11.32 24.64 21.32
N GLN A 116 -12.05 24.57 20.23
CA GLN A 116 -11.79 25.37 19.03
C GLN A 116 -11.94 26.87 19.33
N GLU A 117 -12.97 27.24 20.09
CA GLU A 117 -13.19 28.63 20.51
C GLU A 117 -12.11 29.13 21.48
N ILE A 118 -11.75 28.32 22.50
CA ILE A 118 -10.69 28.66 23.48
C ILE A 118 -9.34 28.89 22.80
N LEU A 119 -9.00 28.06 21.80
CA LEU A 119 -7.71 28.12 21.13
C LEU A 119 -7.70 29.03 19.87
N GLY A 120 -8.87 29.47 19.39
CA GLY A 120 -8.99 30.30 18.19
C GLY A 120 -8.51 29.57 16.93
N ILE A 121 -8.74 28.25 16.83
CA ILE A 121 -8.27 27.42 15.72
C ILE A 121 -9.36 27.32 14.64
N ASP A 122 -9.03 27.69 13.41
CA ASP A 122 -9.84 27.42 12.23
C ASP A 122 -9.40 26.09 11.60
N THR A 123 -10.32 25.13 11.54
CA THR A 123 -10.06 23.80 11.01
C THR A 123 -10.31 23.73 9.50
N HIS A 124 -9.54 22.88 8.80
CA HIS A 124 -9.67 22.69 7.36
C HIS A 124 -10.92 21.89 7.01
N THR A 125 -11.55 22.26 5.90
CA THR A 125 -12.62 21.45 5.29
C THR A 125 -12.10 20.09 4.83
N TYR A 126 -13.00 19.15 4.64
CA TYR A 126 -12.65 17.80 4.16
C TYR A 126 -11.91 17.84 2.81
N GLU A 127 -12.38 18.68 1.85
CA GLU A 127 -11.77 18.80 0.53
C GLU A 127 -10.36 19.43 0.62
N GLU A 128 -10.18 20.48 1.43
CA GLU A 128 -8.88 21.10 1.68
C GLU A 128 -7.88 20.12 2.32
N ALA A 129 -8.33 19.37 3.30
CA ALA A 129 -7.50 18.36 3.95
C ALA A 129 -6.98 17.30 2.98
N ILE A 130 -7.82 16.84 2.03
CA ILE A 130 -7.42 15.91 0.98
C ILE A 130 -6.42 16.56 0.03
N ASP A 131 -6.68 17.77 -0.45
CA ASP A 131 -5.80 18.49 -1.37
C ASP A 131 -4.41 18.69 -0.75
N LEU A 132 -4.35 19.12 0.50
CA LEU A 132 -3.09 19.27 1.25
C LEU A 132 -2.34 17.94 1.42
N ALA A 133 -3.06 16.84 1.68
CA ALA A 133 -2.44 15.53 1.81
C ALA A 133 -1.80 15.08 0.49
N PHE A 134 -2.48 15.30 -0.64
CA PHE A 134 -1.93 14.94 -1.95
C PHE A 134 -0.77 15.84 -2.39
N LYS A 135 -0.83 17.13 -2.14
CA LYS A 135 0.31 18.04 -2.35
C LYS A 135 1.55 17.57 -1.58
N LYS A 136 1.37 17.09 -0.35
CA LYS A 136 2.46 16.55 0.46
C LYS A 136 3.04 15.25 -0.12
N ILE A 137 2.19 14.38 -0.68
CA ILE A 137 2.60 13.15 -1.40
C ILE A 137 3.37 13.51 -2.67
N GLU A 138 2.86 14.44 -3.48
CA GLU A 138 3.51 14.91 -4.72
C GLU A 138 4.88 15.53 -4.45
N GLN A 139 5.04 16.24 -3.35
CA GLN A 139 6.32 16.80 -2.90
C GLN A 139 7.26 15.75 -2.27
N ASN A 140 6.87 14.48 -2.20
CA ASN A 140 7.61 13.39 -1.55
C ASN A 140 7.96 13.67 -0.07
N LEU A 141 7.10 14.39 0.64
CA LEU A 141 7.28 14.75 2.05
C LEU A 141 6.62 13.74 3.02
N VAL A 142 6.00 12.69 2.50
CA VAL A 142 5.41 11.62 3.33
C VAL A 142 6.50 10.62 3.72
N ILE A 143 6.82 10.57 5.00
CA ILE A 143 7.91 9.74 5.54
C ILE A 143 7.48 8.26 5.58
N SER A 144 6.21 7.98 5.93
CA SER A 144 5.68 6.62 6.00
C SER A 144 4.17 6.62 5.75
N SER A 145 3.64 5.48 5.31
CA SER A 145 2.21 5.28 5.17
C SER A 145 1.80 3.92 5.76
N TRP A 146 0.50 3.74 6.05
CA TRP A 146 -0.03 2.45 6.49
C TRP A 146 0.21 1.32 5.46
N LYS A 147 0.46 1.65 4.19
CA LYS A 147 0.86 0.69 3.15
C LYS A 147 2.19 0.01 3.48
N ASP A 148 3.04 0.68 4.25
CA ASP A 148 4.36 0.20 4.66
C ASP A 148 4.27 -0.78 5.84
N SER A 149 3.11 -0.86 6.51
CA SER A 149 2.89 -1.83 7.57
C SER A 149 2.98 -3.27 7.06
N ILE A 150 3.54 -4.15 7.88
CA ILE A 150 3.68 -5.58 7.58
C ILE A 150 2.29 -6.24 7.66
N ALA A 151 1.71 -6.59 6.51
CA ALA A 151 0.32 -7.05 6.44
C ALA A 151 0.14 -8.57 6.56
N SER A 152 1.18 -9.36 6.27
CA SER A 152 1.05 -10.83 6.13
C SER A 152 1.45 -11.62 7.36
N GLY A 153 2.12 -10.98 8.35
CA GLY A 153 2.73 -11.68 9.48
C GLY A 153 3.84 -12.66 9.06
N GLN A 154 4.30 -12.61 7.81
CA GLN A 154 5.40 -13.44 7.31
C GLN A 154 6.77 -12.95 7.79
N ILE A 155 6.91 -11.63 7.96
CA ILE A 155 8.11 -11.06 8.58
C ILE A 155 7.86 -11.08 10.09
N LYS A 156 8.46 -12.04 10.78
CA LYS A 156 8.35 -12.24 12.23
C LYS A 156 9.52 -11.62 13.01
N GLU A 157 10.57 -11.24 12.31
CA GLU A 157 11.82 -10.71 12.84
C GLU A 157 12.12 -9.36 12.20
N ASP A 158 13.12 -8.64 12.71
CA ASP A 158 13.55 -7.38 12.13
C ASP A 158 13.95 -7.54 10.65
N LEU A 159 13.60 -6.55 9.83
CA LEU A 159 13.87 -6.57 8.38
C LEU A 159 15.34 -6.82 8.06
N GLU A 160 16.24 -6.43 8.95
CA GLU A 160 17.70 -6.62 8.80
C GLU A 160 18.09 -8.08 8.64
N ASN A 161 17.37 -9.00 9.29
CA ASN A 161 17.63 -10.44 9.19
C ASN A 161 17.36 -11.02 7.80
N TYR A 162 16.55 -10.34 6.97
CA TYR A 162 16.21 -10.76 5.62
C TYR A 162 17.10 -10.13 4.55
N ILE A 163 17.93 -9.13 4.88
CA ILE A 163 18.88 -8.50 3.92
C ILE A 163 19.93 -9.52 3.46
N GLN A 164 20.28 -10.48 4.32
CA GLN A 164 21.18 -11.57 3.95
C GLN A 164 20.39 -12.70 3.29
N VAL A 165 20.35 -12.70 1.96
CA VAL A 165 19.71 -13.79 1.20
C VAL A 165 20.42 -15.12 1.50
N PRO A 166 19.72 -16.16 1.98
CA PRO A 166 20.34 -17.44 2.33
C PRO A 166 21.10 -18.05 1.16
N LYS A 167 22.27 -18.61 1.43
CA LYS A 167 23.10 -19.28 0.41
C LYS A 167 22.77 -20.77 0.27
N TYR A 168 22.36 -21.41 1.36
CA TYR A 168 22.09 -22.84 1.45
C TYR A 168 20.59 -23.13 1.71
N GLY A 169 20.14 -24.30 1.27
CA GLY A 169 18.75 -24.72 1.47
C GLY A 169 17.73 -23.94 0.63
N VAL A 170 18.17 -23.31 -0.43
CA VAL A 170 17.35 -22.46 -1.30
C VAL A 170 17.33 -22.97 -2.73
N LEU A 171 16.23 -22.67 -3.40
CA LEU A 171 16.06 -22.85 -4.84
C LEU A 171 16.20 -21.50 -5.54
N ARG A 172 16.88 -21.45 -6.68
CA ARG A 172 17.18 -20.18 -7.36
C ARG A 172 16.85 -20.27 -8.85
N ASP A 173 16.29 -19.18 -9.36
CA ASP A 173 16.22 -18.89 -10.80
C ASP A 173 17.00 -17.60 -11.07
N LYS A 174 18.17 -17.73 -11.70
CA LYS A 174 19.07 -16.63 -12.03
C LYS A 174 19.03 -16.38 -13.54
N LYS A 175 18.76 -15.14 -13.91
CA LYS A 175 18.81 -14.62 -15.28
C LYS A 175 19.85 -13.52 -15.37
N SER A 176 20.50 -13.40 -16.52
CA SER A 176 21.45 -12.32 -16.80
C SER A 176 21.35 -11.89 -18.25
N ILE A 177 21.60 -10.60 -18.49
CA ILE A 177 21.60 -10.03 -19.84
C ILE A 177 22.62 -8.88 -19.89
N LYS A 178 23.39 -8.82 -20.98
CA LYS A 178 24.31 -7.69 -21.25
C LYS A 178 23.48 -6.45 -21.57
N ILE A 179 23.86 -5.33 -21.03
CA ILE A 179 23.22 -4.03 -21.21
C ILE A 179 24.21 -3.01 -21.76
N LYS A 180 23.71 -2.03 -22.50
CA LYS A 180 24.55 -0.99 -23.14
C LYS A 180 24.64 0.26 -22.28
N ASP A 181 23.57 0.59 -21.60
CA ASP A 181 23.45 1.78 -20.76
C ASP A 181 22.94 1.36 -19.36
N GLU A 182 23.88 1.37 -18.41
CA GLU A 182 23.59 0.93 -17.05
C GLU A 182 22.65 1.89 -16.32
N ASP A 183 22.76 3.20 -16.58
CA ASP A 183 21.97 4.21 -15.88
C ASP A 183 20.51 4.18 -16.33
N ALA A 184 20.27 4.07 -17.64
CA ALA A 184 18.92 3.93 -18.17
C ALA A 184 18.23 2.64 -17.69
N VAL A 185 18.97 1.53 -17.62
CA VAL A 185 18.44 0.26 -17.08
C VAL A 185 18.22 0.35 -15.58
N LEU A 186 19.10 1.02 -14.84
CA LEU A 186 18.94 1.26 -13.41
C LEU A 186 17.66 2.05 -13.12
N GLU A 187 17.38 3.12 -13.85
CA GLU A 187 16.15 3.89 -13.70
C GLU A 187 14.89 3.04 -13.97
N LYS A 188 14.93 2.13 -14.95
CA LYS A 188 13.84 1.18 -15.16
C LYS A 188 13.66 0.22 -13.99
N VAL A 189 14.73 -0.31 -13.42
CA VAL A 189 14.67 -1.14 -12.21
C VAL A 189 14.06 -0.34 -11.06
N TRP A 190 14.40 0.95 -10.92
CA TRP A 190 13.84 1.83 -9.88
C TRP A 190 12.38 2.22 -10.11
N ARG A 191 11.85 2.05 -11.32
CA ARG A 191 10.43 2.31 -11.66
C ARG A 191 9.54 1.06 -11.64
N ILE A 192 10.06 -0.09 -11.25
CA ILE A 192 9.32 -1.37 -11.23
C ILE A 192 8.13 -1.32 -10.25
N GLY A 193 7.04 -1.99 -10.60
CA GLY A 193 5.84 -2.13 -9.76
C GLY A 193 4.88 -0.95 -9.84
N GLY A 194 3.77 -1.03 -9.10
CA GLY A 194 2.70 -0.04 -9.11
C GLY A 194 2.08 0.12 -10.50
N GLU A 195 1.91 1.37 -10.95
CA GLU A 195 1.32 1.69 -12.25
C GLU A 195 2.21 1.27 -13.43
N ASN A 196 3.53 1.34 -13.28
CA ASN A 196 4.48 0.89 -14.31
C ASN A 196 4.48 -0.64 -14.49
N GLY A 197 3.97 -1.37 -13.50
CA GLY A 197 3.91 -2.83 -13.50
C GLY A 197 5.29 -3.49 -13.44
N TRP A 198 5.34 -4.75 -13.87
CA TRP A 198 6.51 -5.63 -13.76
C TRP A 198 7.19 -5.87 -15.12
N TYR A 199 7.00 -4.96 -16.07
CA TYR A 199 7.52 -4.97 -17.43
C TYR A 199 7.15 -6.18 -18.31
N TYR A 200 6.58 -7.26 -17.72
CA TYR A 200 6.05 -8.39 -18.46
C TYR A 200 5.00 -9.16 -17.66
N GLY A 201 3.97 -9.65 -18.35
CA GLY A 201 2.97 -10.53 -17.76
C GLY A 201 2.15 -9.88 -16.63
N ASN A 202 1.86 -8.57 -16.70
CA ASN A 202 1.14 -7.85 -15.64
C ASN A 202 -0.20 -8.51 -15.27
N TRP A 203 -0.86 -9.20 -16.20
CA TRP A 203 -2.08 -9.94 -15.93
C TRP A 203 -1.82 -11.18 -15.05
N LEU A 204 -0.68 -11.87 -15.24
CA LEU A 204 -0.27 -13.01 -14.38
C LEU A 204 0.02 -12.55 -12.95
N TRP A 205 0.66 -11.39 -12.81
CA TRP A 205 0.86 -10.77 -11.49
C TRP A 205 -0.47 -10.41 -10.82
N LYS A 206 -1.48 -9.95 -11.60
CA LYS A 206 -2.84 -9.70 -11.09
C LYS A 206 -3.51 -11.00 -10.62
N VAL A 207 -3.45 -12.07 -11.42
CA VAL A 207 -3.96 -13.40 -11.03
C VAL A 207 -3.25 -13.90 -9.78
N ARG A 208 -1.93 -13.81 -9.74
CA ARG A 208 -1.13 -14.18 -8.56
C ARG A 208 -1.55 -13.40 -7.31
N GLY A 209 -1.74 -12.09 -7.45
CA GLY A 209 -2.21 -11.25 -6.36
C GLY A 209 -3.62 -11.59 -5.89
N LEU A 210 -4.51 -12.00 -6.79
CA LEU A 210 -5.86 -12.46 -6.45
C LEU A 210 -5.80 -13.78 -5.66
N LEU A 211 -5.01 -14.76 -6.12
CA LEU A 211 -4.82 -16.04 -5.42
C LEU A 211 -4.22 -15.82 -4.02
N ASP A 212 -3.24 -14.93 -3.90
CA ASP A 212 -2.66 -14.55 -2.60
C ASP A 212 -3.70 -13.96 -1.64
N LYS A 213 -4.60 -13.10 -2.15
CA LYS A 213 -5.73 -12.57 -1.38
C LYS A 213 -6.67 -13.67 -0.88
N MET A 214 -6.97 -14.67 -1.70
CA MET A 214 -7.86 -15.75 -1.31
C MET A 214 -7.33 -16.54 -0.11
N VAL A 215 -6.01 -16.63 0.03
CA VAL A 215 -5.36 -17.27 1.20
C VAL A 215 -5.00 -16.27 2.31
N GLY A 216 -5.46 -15.02 2.21
CA GLY A 216 -5.29 -14.00 3.23
C GLY A 216 -3.96 -13.23 3.16
N GLY A 217 -3.27 -13.27 2.04
CA GLY A 217 -2.07 -12.46 1.77
C GLY A 217 -2.39 -11.03 1.32
N PRO A 218 -1.36 -10.16 1.15
CA PRO A 218 -1.54 -8.76 0.76
C PRO A 218 -2.04 -8.57 -0.68
N GLY A 219 -1.77 -9.48 -1.60
CA GLY A 219 -2.06 -9.30 -3.02
C GLY A 219 -1.37 -8.09 -3.63
N LEU A 220 -1.81 -7.64 -4.80
CA LEU A 220 -1.34 -6.40 -5.45
C LEU A 220 -2.03 -5.14 -4.88
N ARG A 221 -2.21 -5.05 -3.58
CA ARG A 221 -3.03 -3.99 -2.99
C ARG A 221 -2.27 -2.70 -2.74
N ARG A 222 -0.96 -2.82 -2.48
CA ARG A 222 -0.16 -1.73 -1.94
C ARG A 222 0.29 -0.74 -2.99
N GLY A 223 0.53 -1.23 -4.22
CA GLY A 223 1.12 -0.40 -5.27
C GLY A 223 2.52 0.08 -4.87
N ARG A 224 2.85 1.30 -5.22
CA ARG A 224 4.09 1.99 -4.82
C ARG A 224 3.79 3.12 -3.85
N THR A 225 4.72 3.40 -2.95
CA THR A 225 4.66 4.56 -2.04
C THR A 225 4.96 5.85 -2.82
N HIS A 226 6.00 5.83 -3.67
CA HIS A 226 6.40 6.95 -4.52
C HIS A 226 6.49 6.52 -5.99
N PRO A 227 6.11 7.38 -6.96
CA PRO A 227 6.14 7.02 -8.39
C PRO A 227 7.56 6.70 -8.90
N ASP A 228 8.58 7.46 -8.48
CA ASP A 228 9.93 7.37 -9.02
C ASP A 228 11.02 6.99 -8.00
N LYS A 229 10.71 6.96 -6.71
CA LYS A 229 11.67 6.65 -5.64
C LYS A 229 11.31 5.34 -4.95
N ILE A 230 12.34 4.62 -4.52
CA ILE A 230 12.22 3.40 -3.72
C ILE A 230 13.16 3.55 -2.52
N PHE A 231 12.65 3.28 -1.32
CA PHE A 231 13.42 3.28 -0.09
C PHE A 231 13.34 1.92 0.60
N PRO A 232 14.37 1.52 1.36
CA PRO A 232 14.27 0.36 2.24
C PRO A 232 13.06 0.50 3.19
N GLY A 233 12.29 -0.59 3.33
CA GLY A 233 11.06 -0.59 4.12
C GLY A 233 9.79 -0.31 3.31
N ASP A 234 9.88 0.25 2.10
CA ASP A 234 8.72 0.52 1.25
C ASP A 234 7.98 -0.77 0.87
N ALA A 235 6.66 -0.64 0.73
CA ALA A 235 5.84 -1.67 0.10
C ALA A 235 5.78 -1.44 -1.42
N LEU A 236 6.09 -2.49 -2.18
CA LEU A 236 6.05 -2.51 -3.63
C LEU A 236 5.15 -3.67 -4.09
N ASP A 237 3.87 -3.40 -4.34
CA ASP A 237 2.83 -4.41 -4.55
C ASP A 237 2.77 -5.41 -3.38
N PHE A 238 3.15 -6.68 -3.57
CA PHE A 238 3.26 -7.68 -2.50
C PHE A 238 4.71 -7.91 -2.04
N TRP A 239 5.63 -7.05 -2.43
CA TRP A 239 7.02 -7.10 -2.03
C TRP A 239 7.33 -6.05 -0.97
N ARG A 240 8.29 -6.36 -0.12
CA ARG A 240 8.94 -5.40 0.79
C ARG A 240 10.33 -5.10 0.27
N VAL A 241 10.65 -3.83 0.15
CA VAL A 241 12.00 -3.39 -0.23
C VAL A 241 12.93 -3.59 0.97
N LEU A 242 13.90 -4.49 0.85
CA LEU A 242 14.92 -4.71 1.88
C LEU A 242 16.15 -3.84 1.66
N LEU A 243 16.55 -3.67 0.42
CA LEU A 243 17.70 -2.86 0.03
C LEU A 243 17.37 -2.13 -1.28
N ALA A 244 17.64 -0.84 -1.31
CA ALA A 244 17.58 -0.01 -2.51
C ALA A 244 18.81 0.90 -2.53
N ASP A 245 19.90 0.41 -3.11
CA ASP A 245 21.16 1.14 -3.17
C ASP A 245 21.56 1.43 -4.63
N LYS A 246 21.38 2.70 -5.04
CA LYS A 246 21.76 3.15 -6.39
C LYS A 246 23.26 3.15 -6.61
N LYS A 247 24.09 3.30 -5.57
CA LYS A 247 25.54 3.31 -5.70
C LYS A 247 26.08 1.93 -6.04
N SER A 248 25.63 0.90 -5.35
CA SER A 248 25.94 -0.49 -5.66
C SER A 248 25.04 -1.08 -6.76
N LYS A 249 24.14 -0.28 -7.36
CA LYS A 249 23.17 -0.68 -8.40
C LYS A 249 22.40 -1.95 -8.03
N ARG A 250 21.92 -2.01 -6.78
CA ARG A 250 21.30 -3.20 -6.20
C ARG A 250 19.94 -2.89 -5.59
N LEU A 251 18.92 -3.63 -6.01
CA LEU A 251 17.58 -3.63 -5.43
C LEU A 251 17.27 -5.05 -4.94
N LEU A 252 16.91 -5.19 -3.66
CA LEU A 252 16.53 -6.46 -3.03
C LEU A 252 15.13 -6.36 -2.46
N LEU A 253 14.27 -7.27 -2.88
CA LEU A 253 12.86 -7.35 -2.51
C LEU A 253 12.60 -8.66 -1.76
N PHE A 254 11.73 -8.62 -0.75
CA PHE A 254 11.22 -9.77 -0.02
C PHE A 254 9.72 -9.93 -0.25
N ALA A 255 9.27 -11.14 -0.55
CA ALA A 255 7.85 -11.41 -0.79
C ALA A 255 7.07 -11.51 0.52
N GLU A 256 6.08 -10.64 0.69
CA GLU A 256 5.12 -10.70 1.79
C GLU A 256 3.88 -11.54 1.45
N MET A 257 3.86 -12.18 0.28
CA MET A 257 2.84 -13.14 -0.11
C MET A 257 2.82 -14.33 0.83
N LYS A 258 1.64 -14.90 1.05
CA LYS A 258 1.50 -16.18 1.74
C LYS A 258 1.95 -17.32 0.84
N THR A 259 3.21 -17.69 0.98
CA THR A 259 3.82 -18.83 0.30
C THR A 259 4.27 -19.88 1.32
N PRO A 260 4.36 -21.16 0.93
CA PRO A 260 4.92 -22.18 1.81
C PRO A 260 6.46 -22.10 1.85
N GLY A 261 6.99 -20.91 2.08
CA GLY A 261 8.41 -20.60 2.10
C GLY A 261 8.65 -19.11 2.13
N GLU A 262 9.89 -18.70 1.99
CA GLU A 262 10.33 -17.32 1.90
C GLU A 262 10.92 -17.07 0.52
N ALA A 263 10.62 -15.89 -0.05
CA ALA A 263 11.06 -15.56 -1.41
C ALA A 263 11.70 -14.18 -1.47
N TRP A 264 12.78 -14.09 -2.21
CA TRP A 264 13.50 -12.86 -2.53
C TRP A 264 13.57 -12.67 -4.04
N LEU A 265 13.51 -11.42 -4.48
CA LEU A 265 13.79 -11.02 -5.85
C LEU A 265 14.85 -9.93 -5.82
N GLU A 266 15.97 -10.18 -6.47
CA GLU A 266 17.11 -9.29 -6.52
C GLU A 266 17.39 -8.84 -7.95
N PHE A 267 17.64 -7.54 -8.11
CA PHE A 267 18.20 -6.94 -9.33
C PHE A 267 19.55 -6.35 -8.97
N LYS A 268 20.57 -6.68 -9.75
CA LYS A 268 21.93 -6.15 -9.60
C LYS A 268 22.52 -5.85 -10.98
N ILE A 269 23.16 -4.70 -11.12
CA ILE A 269 23.93 -4.37 -12.31
C ILE A 269 25.41 -4.38 -11.92
N GLU A 270 26.20 -5.12 -12.67
CA GLU A 270 27.64 -5.30 -12.45
C GLU A 270 28.32 -5.57 -13.79
N ASP A 271 29.37 -4.83 -14.09
CA ASP A 271 30.21 -4.97 -15.31
C ASP A 271 29.41 -5.03 -16.63
N GLY A 272 28.45 -4.11 -16.80
CA GLY A 272 27.60 -4.05 -17.98
C GLY A 272 26.60 -5.20 -18.12
N VAL A 273 26.32 -5.91 -17.03
CA VAL A 273 25.36 -7.02 -17.00
C VAL A 273 24.29 -6.78 -15.96
N LEU A 274 23.02 -6.86 -16.38
CA LEU A 274 21.89 -6.91 -15.47
C LEU A 274 21.66 -8.35 -15.01
N TYR A 275 21.68 -8.57 -13.71
CA TYR A 275 21.33 -9.83 -13.05
C TYR A 275 19.95 -9.69 -12.40
N GLN A 276 19.10 -10.69 -12.61
CA GLN A 276 17.83 -10.88 -11.93
C GLN A 276 17.82 -12.24 -11.26
N THR A 277 17.72 -12.29 -9.95
CA THR A 277 17.77 -13.53 -9.17
C THR A 277 16.52 -13.67 -8.30
N ALA A 278 15.71 -14.69 -8.58
CA ALA A 278 14.64 -15.12 -7.68
C ALA A 278 15.18 -16.24 -6.78
N THR A 279 15.11 -16.05 -5.47
CA THR A 279 15.53 -17.03 -4.47
C THR A 279 14.34 -17.44 -3.63
N PHE A 280 14.17 -18.74 -3.40
CA PHE A 280 13.10 -19.29 -2.59
C PHE A 280 13.65 -20.27 -1.55
N ARG A 281 13.32 -20.06 -0.28
CA ARG A 281 13.60 -20.96 0.82
C ARG A 281 12.34 -21.74 1.17
N PRO A 282 12.20 -23.00 0.70
CA PRO A 282 10.98 -23.77 0.90
C PRO A 282 10.81 -24.18 2.37
N LYS A 283 9.58 -24.14 2.88
CA LYS A 283 9.19 -24.73 4.16
C LYS A 283 8.68 -26.16 3.91
N GLY A 284 9.55 -27.13 4.12
CA GLY A 284 9.22 -28.55 3.97
C GLY A 284 8.88 -28.98 2.54
N LEU A 285 8.13 -30.08 2.43
CA LEU A 285 7.77 -30.68 1.15
C LEU A 285 6.82 -29.78 0.35
N LEU A 286 5.82 -29.21 1.00
CA LEU A 286 4.85 -28.32 0.33
C LEU A 286 5.54 -27.11 -0.32
N GLY A 287 6.57 -26.55 0.31
CA GLY A 287 7.36 -25.47 -0.28
C GLY A 287 8.10 -25.90 -1.54
N ARG A 288 8.64 -27.12 -1.56
CA ARG A 288 9.32 -27.66 -2.74
C ARG A 288 8.33 -27.94 -3.88
N LEU A 289 7.19 -28.55 -3.60
CA LEU A 289 6.15 -28.79 -4.59
C LEU A 289 5.64 -27.46 -5.19
N TYR A 290 5.40 -26.47 -4.33
CA TYR A 290 5.03 -25.14 -4.78
C TYR A 290 6.07 -24.54 -5.74
N TRP A 291 7.36 -24.59 -5.41
CA TRP A 291 8.40 -24.07 -6.29
C TRP A 291 8.37 -24.72 -7.68
N TYR A 292 8.32 -26.04 -7.73
CA TYR A 292 8.30 -26.76 -9.01
C TYR A 292 7.02 -26.49 -9.82
N SER A 293 5.88 -26.28 -9.16
CA SER A 293 4.63 -25.91 -9.84
C SER A 293 4.66 -24.50 -10.46
N VAL A 294 5.38 -23.55 -9.84
CA VAL A 294 5.48 -22.18 -10.35
C VAL A 294 6.70 -21.95 -11.26
N LEU A 295 7.65 -22.85 -11.28
CA LEU A 295 8.89 -22.73 -12.05
C LEU A 295 8.66 -22.51 -13.56
N PRO A 296 7.73 -23.18 -14.25
CA PRO A 296 7.45 -22.90 -15.67
C PRO A 296 7.01 -21.45 -15.90
N PHE A 297 6.22 -20.90 -14.99
CA PHE A 297 5.80 -19.50 -15.05
C PHE A 297 6.97 -18.54 -14.80
N HIS A 298 7.88 -18.88 -13.87
CA HIS A 298 9.12 -18.11 -13.64
C HIS A 298 9.97 -18.03 -14.90
N LEU A 299 10.18 -19.12 -15.59
CA LEU A 299 10.97 -19.16 -16.84
C LEU A 299 10.40 -18.19 -17.88
N PHE A 300 9.07 -18.21 -18.04
CA PHE A 300 8.37 -17.37 -18.99
C PHE A 300 8.34 -15.88 -18.56
N ILE A 301 7.94 -15.61 -17.31
CA ILE A 301 7.78 -14.25 -16.80
C ILE A 301 9.15 -13.57 -16.63
N PHE A 302 10.07 -14.18 -15.90
CA PHE A 302 11.34 -13.55 -15.57
C PHE A 302 12.28 -13.44 -16.77
N GLY A 303 12.22 -14.42 -17.69
CA GLY A 303 13.00 -14.36 -18.92
C GLY A 303 12.59 -13.21 -19.84
N ASN A 304 11.32 -12.87 -19.91
CA ASN A 304 10.85 -11.74 -20.72
C ASN A 304 10.93 -10.41 -19.95
N MET A 305 10.74 -10.44 -18.64
CA MET A 305 10.86 -9.27 -17.77
C MET A 305 12.26 -8.67 -17.84
N ILE A 306 13.32 -9.48 -17.66
CA ILE A 306 14.70 -8.98 -17.74
C ILE A 306 15.04 -8.42 -19.14
N LYS A 307 14.52 -9.05 -20.20
CA LYS A 307 14.69 -8.54 -21.58
C LYS A 307 14.02 -7.18 -21.77
N ASN A 308 12.83 -6.99 -21.22
CA ASN A 308 12.10 -5.73 -21.36
C ASN A 308 12.69 -4.61 -20.48
N ILE A 309 13.26 -4.95 -19.32
CA ILE A 309 14.04 -4.01 -18.51
C ILE A 309 15.31 -3.58 -19.27
N ALA A 310 16.02 -4.52 -19.88
CA ALA A 310 17.27 -4.26 -20.61
C ALA A 310 17.09 -3.55 -21.96
N LYS A 311 15.89 -3.61 -22.58
CA LYS A 311 15.60 -2.87 -23.81
C LYS A 311 15.55 -1.37 -23.52
N ILE A 312 16.46 -0.60 -24.08
CA ILE A 312 16.40 0.85 -24.16
C ILE A 312 15.58 1.18 -25.41
N GLN A 313 14.51 1.98 -25.26
CA GLN A 313 13.81 2.55 -26.41
C GLN A 313 14.61 3.70 -27.00
#